data_39c1405248d364b7db981775df5d52aa
#
_entry.id   39c1405248d364b7db981775df5d52aa
#
_cell.length_a   1.000
_cell.length_b   1.000
_cell.length_c   1.000
_cell.angle_alpha   90.00
_cell.angle_beta   90.00
_cell.angle_gamma   90.00
#
_symmetry.space_group_name_H-M   'P 1'
#
loop_
_entity.id
_entity.type
_entity.pdbx_description
1 polymer ?
#
loop_
_entity_poly.entity_id
_entity_poly.type
_entity_poly.pdbx_seq_one_letter_code
_entity_poly.pdbx_strand_id
1 'polypeptide(L)'
;MATEQLETLGTEDAKWLGEYSQVHMNVFGTPLRVMDHGEGAHIWDVDGNEYLDFLAGIAVNALGYAHPKWVKAVSEQAAKAAHVSNYFATEPQIKLAAKLVKLAGAPEGSSVYFGNSGAEGNEAALKLAKLYGRTLPGALPEIGGKPARIISMTHGFHGRTMGALSATWKPAIREKFEPLVPNIEFVEAGNVEALHDAFAETGQGKYGKGPVAAVIMELIQGEAGVMPLGADYVKAARKLCDEHKALLIIDEVQTGIGRTGAWFAFQREDLSGGVTPDIVTFAKGVGGGFPMGGMISFGAELSALFTPGSHGSTFAGNPLGASAALATLGVIEEDNLVDNAEERGKQLRDGIASCGNPLFVSVRGRGLLDAIELAHPCSHAAMNWALEHGLIVNAVAPNALRLAPPLVITAQDVDQAVSILAKIPSDLPND
;
A
#
# COMPACT_ATOMS: atom_id res chain seq x y z
N MET A 1 18.96 2.65 25.06
CA MET A 1 17.70 2.39 24.32
C MET A 1 17.37 0.90 24.20
N ALA A 2 18.18 0.04 23.57
CA ALA A 2 17.81 -1.39 23.46
C ALA A 2 17.76 -2.16 24.81
N THR A 3 18.58 -1.80 25.77
CA THR A 3 18.62 -2.44 27.11
C THR A 3 17.48 -1.98 28.03
N GLU A 4 17.09 -0.73 27.97
CA GLU A 4 15.99 -0.16 28.77
C GLU A 4 14.61 -0.66 28.30
N GLN A 5 14.43 -0.89 26.97
CA GLN A 5 13.20 -1.48 26.44
C GLN A 5 12.99 -2.95 26.90
N LEU A 6 14.06 -3.72 27.12
CA LEU A 6 13.96 -5.12 27.54
C LEU A 6 13.53 -5.25 29.01
N GLU A 7 13.74 -4.24 29.85
CA GLU A 7 13.38 -4.27 31.28
C GLU A 7 11.87 -4.13 31.56
N THR A 8 11.11 -3.62 30.59
CA THR A 8 9.65 -3.43 30.69
C THR A 8 8.83 -4.53 30.01
N LEU A 9 9.50 -5.49 29.35
CA LEU A 9 8.85 -6.59 28.64
C LEU A 9 8.59 -7.78 29.58
N GLY A 10 7.62 -8.61 29.21
CA GLY A 10 7.43 -9.90 29.83
C GLY A 10 8.62 -10.85 29.60
N THR A 11 8.68 -11.93 30.35
CA THR A 11 9.86 -12.81 30.35
C THR A 11 10.06 -13.57 29.03
N GLU A 12 8.99 -13.97 28.37
CA GLU A 12 9.09 -14.67 27.07
C GLU A 12 9.39 -13.69 25.93
N ASP A 13 8.76 -12.51 25.91
CA ASP A 13 9.10 -11.45 24.95
C ASP A 13 10.59 -11.11 24.98
N ALA A 14 11.14 -10.82 26.18
CA ALA A 14 12.54 -10.46 26.36
C ALA A 14 13.49 -11.56 25.87
N LYS A 15 13.16 -12.82 26.12
CA LYS A 15 13.93 -13.98 25.66
C LYS A 15 13.95 -14.07 24.13
N TRP A 16 12.78 -14.06 23.48
CA TRP A 16 12.69 -14.19 22.03
C TRP A 16 13.27 -12.99 21.28
N LEU A 17 13.11 -11.77 21.80
CA LEU A 17 13.73 -10.58 21.21
C LEU A 17 15.26 -10.58 21.38
N GLY A 18 15.77 -11.16 22.46
CA GLY A 18 17.21 -11.43 22.64
C GLY A 18 17.74 -12.37 21.56
N GLU A 19 17.04 -13.47 21.26
CA GLU A 19 17.40 -14.41 20.18
C GLU A 19 17.26 -13.76 18.80
N TYR A 20 16.15 -13.01 18.56
CA TYR A 20 15.94 -12.27 17.31
C TYR A 20 17.12 -11.37 16.95
N SER A 21 17.62 -10.62 17.93
CA SER A 21 18.74 -9.69 17.73
C SER A 21 20.04 -10.36 17.29
N GLN A 22 20.22 -11.65 17.59
CA GLN A 22 21.41 -12.42 17.25
C GLN A 22 21.39 -12.99 15.83
N VAL A 23 20.20 -13.23 15.25
CA VAL A 23 20.06 -13.98 13.99
C VAL A 23 19.42 -13.16 12.85
N HIS A 24 18.75 -12.04 13.13
CA HIS A 24 18.14 -11.21 12.09
C HIS A 24 19.02 -10.01 11.73
N MET A 25 19.07 -9.69 10.44
CA MET A 25 19.64 -8.41 9.99
C MET A 25 18.82 -7.26 10.57
N ASN A 26 19.47 -6.28 11.17
CA ASN A 26 18.82 -5.13 11.81
C ASN A 26 18.32 -4.09 10.77
N VAL A 27 17.41 -4.51 9.88
CA VAL A 27 16.81 -3.63 8.86
C VAL A 27 15.53 -2.95 9.34
N PHE A 28 14.86 -3.53 10.36
CA PHE A 28 13.60 -3.02 10.91
C PHE A 28 13.74 -2.50 12.36
N GLY A 29 14.91 -2.59 12.96
CA GLY A 29 15.10 -2.36 14.39
C GLY A 29 14.65 -3.57 15.23
N THR A 30 14.68 -3.41 16.56
CA THR A 30 14.13 -4.42 17.47
C THR A 30 12.61 -4.36 17.45
N PRO A 31 11.90 -5.50 17.22
CA PRO A 31 10.44 -5.53 17.31
C PRO A 31 9.95 -5.12 18.70
N LEU A 32 8.73 -4.58 18.75
CA LEU A 32 8.16 -4.10 20.02
C LEU A 32 7.63 -5.24 20.90
N ARG A 33 7.14 -6.32 20.31
CA ARG A 33 6.58 -7.51 20.97
C ARG A 33 6.81 -8.74 20.09
N VAL A 34 6.67 -9.92 20.67
CA VAL A 34 6.62 -11.20 19.96
C VAL A 34 5.18 -11.69 19.94
N MET A 35 4.53 -11.64 18.79
CA MET A 35 3.14 -12.05 18.65
C MET A 35 3.03 -13.56 18.52
N ASP A 36 2.00 -14.15 19.13
CA ASP A 36 1.72 -15.59 19.13
C ASP A 36 0.55 -15.93 18.19
N HIS A 37 -0.65 -15.47 18.49
CA HIS A 37 -1.87 -15.77 17.72
C HIS A 37 -2.81 -14.58 17.64
N GLY A 38 -3.83 -14.67 16.76
CA GLY A 38 -4.85 -13.63 16.65
C GLY A 38 -6.20 -14.19 16.21
N GLU A 39 -7.28 -13.46 16.53
CA GLU A 39 -8.65 -13.74 16.13
C GLU A 39 -9.38 -12.41 15.80
N GLY A 40 -9.99 -12.33 14.61
CA GLY A 40 -10.66 -11.10 14.19
C GLY A 40 -9.70 -9.91 14.17
N ALA A 41 -10.02 -8.83 14.86
CA ALA A 41 -9.18 -7.63 14.98
C ALA A 41 -8.22 -7.68 16.19
N HIS A 42 -8.17 -8.78 16.93
CA HIS A 42 -7.37 -8.93 18.14
C HIS A 42 -6.17 -9.83 17.91
N ILE A 43 -5.05 -9.51 18.58
CA ILE A 43 -3.81 -10.30 18.53
C ILE A 43 -3.21 -10.38 19.94
N TRP A 44 -2.59 -11.51 20.26
CA TRP A 44 -1.94 -11.77 21.54
C TRP A 44 -0.44 -11.95 21.36
N ASP A 45 0.32 -11.41 22.31
CA ASP A 45 1.75 -11.69 22.40
C ASP A 45 2.03 -13.01 23.14
N VAL A 46 3.29 -13.43 23.16
CA VAL A 46 3.75 -14.66 23.83
C VAL A 46 3.63 -14.63 25.35
N ASP A 47 3.47 -13.47 25.96
CA ASP A 47 3.21 -13.29 27.40
C ASP A 47 1.71 -13.27 27.71
N GLY A 48 0.84 -13.38 26.70
CA GLY A 48 -0.61 -13.46 26.80
C GLY A 48 -1.33 -12.10 26.89
N ASN A 49 -0.65 -11.01 26.58
CA ASN A 49 -1.29 -9.70 26.51
C ASN A 49 -2.09 -9.57 25.20
N GLU A 50 -3.31 -9.05 25.32
CA GLU A 50 -4.22 -8.83 24.21
C GLU A 50 -4.11 -7.40 23.67
N TYR A 51 -4.14 -7.27 22.34
CA TYR A 51 -4.10 -6.00 21.64
C TYR A 51 -5.21 -5.95 20.59
N LEU A 52 -5.93 -4.83 20.54
CA LEU A 52 -6.79 -4.46 19.41
C LEU A 52 -5.89 -3.89 18.31
N ASP A 53 -5.91 -4.50 17.11
CA ASP A 53 -4.97 -4.17 16.04
C ASP A 53 -5.55 -3.15 15.06
N PHE A 54 -5.09 -1.89 15.16
CA PHE A 54 -5.39 -0.82 14.23
C PHE A 54 -4.25 -0.53 13.26
N LEU A 55 -3.34 -1.50 13.06
CA LEU A 55 -2.27 -1.49 12.05
C LEU A 55 -2.51 -2.56 10.97
N ALA A 56 -3.03 -3.73 11.35
CA ALA A 56 -3.33 -4.88 10.48
C ALA A 56 -2.14 -5.28 9.58
N GLY A 57 -0.92 -5.33 10.15
CA GLY A 57 0.29 -5.62 9.36
C GLY A 57 0.61 -4.55 8.31
N ILE A 58 0.25 -3.30 8.56
CA ILE A 58 0.27 -2.16 7.63
C ILE A 58 -0.75 -2.34 6.49
N ALA A 59 -2.04 -2.39 6.87
CA ALA A 59 -3.20 -2.57 5.98
C ALA A 59 -3.16 -3.88 5.14
N VAL A 60 -2.56 -4.94 5.69
CA VAL A 60 -2.42 -6.26 5.04
C VAL A 60 -3.53 -7.22 5.45
N ASN A 61 -3.80 -7.35 6.75
CA ASN A 61 -4.76 -8.31 7.29
C ASN A 61 -6.19 -7.79 7.12
N ALA A 62 -6.67 -7.75 5.86
CA ALA A 62 -7.99 -7.21 5.55
C ALA A 62 -9.13 -7.93 6.30
N LEU A 63 -9.01 -9.23 6.51
CA LEU A 63 -9.97 -10.07 7.24
C LEU A 63 -9.62 -10.25 8.72
N GLY A 64 -8.63 -9.50 9.23
CA GLY A 64 -8.07 -9.78 10.56
C GLY A 64 -7.32 -11.09 10.61
N TYR A 65 -7.34 -11.71 11.78
CA TYR A 65 -6.60 -12.93 12.07
C TYR A 65 -7.50 -14.17 12.05
N ALA A 66 -6.96 -15.29 11.58
CA ALA A 66 -7.56 -16.62 11.63
C ALA A 66 -8.99 -16.72 11.05
N HIS A 67 -9.35 -15.90 10.04
CA HIS A 67 -10.70 -15.93 9.47
C HIS A 67 -11.03 -17.32 8.90
N PRO A 68 -12.15 -17.99 9.32
CA PRO A 68 -12.38 -19.41 9.04
C PRO A 68 -12.42 -19.77 7.56
N LYS A 69 -13.06 -18.94 6.71
CA LYS A 69 -13.13 -19.16 5.25
C LYS A 69 -11.75 -19.06 4.61
N TRP A 70 -10.92 -18.13 5.08
CA TRP A 70 -9.55 -17.94 4.59
C TRP A 70 -8.66 -19.14 5.00
N VAL A 71 -8.68 -19.51 6.29
CA VAL A 71 -7.92 -20.67 6.80
C VAL A 71 -8.29 -21.95 6.05
N LYS A 72 -9.59 -22.18 5.82
CA LYS A 72 -10.08 -23.33 5.06
C LYS A 72 -9.53 -23.32 3.62
N ALA A 73 -9.66 -22.22 2.91
CA ALA A 73 -9.21 -22.13 1.49
C ALA A 73 -7.70 -22.36 1.35
N VAL A 74 -6.90 -21.78 2.23
CA VAL A 74 -5.44 -21.98 2.26
C VAL A 74 -5.09 -23.42 2.58
N SER A 75 -5.69 -24.02 3.62
CA SER A 75 -5.41 -25.40 4.02
C SER A 75 -5.81 -26.41 2.94
N GLU A 76 -6.97 -26.25 2.31
CA GLU A 76 -7.42 -27.12 1.22
C GLU A 76 -6.53 -26.99 -0.02
N GLN A 77 -6.10 -25.77 -0.38
CA GLN A 77 -5.20 -25.58 -1.50
C GLN A 77 -3.78 -26.08 -1.22
N ALA A 78 -3.28 -25.90 0.01
CA ALA A 78 -2.01 -26.45 0.44
C ALA A 78 -1.98 -27.98 0.32
N ALA A 79 -3.08 -28.66 0.63
CA ALA A 79 -3.24 -30.11 0.48
C ALA A 79 -3.31 -30.57 -0.99
N LYS A 80 -3.65 -29.69 -1.93
CA LYS A 80 -3.68 -30.00 -3.38
C LYS A 80 -2.35 -29.71 -4.07
N ALA A 81 -1.95 -28.45 -4.09
CA ALA A 81 -0.70 -27.98 -4.67
C ALA A 81 -0.43 -26.54 -4.18
N ALA A 82 0.65 -26.34 -3.45
CA ALA A 82 1.05 -25.02 -2.98
C ALA A 82 1.62 -24.15 -4.11
N HIS A 83 2.36 -24.76 -5.05
CA HIS A 83 3.01 -24.07 -6.16
C HIS A 83 3.08 -24.95 -7.40
N VAL A 84 2.95 -24.34 -8.56
CA VAL A 84 3.32 -24.91 -9.87
C VAL A 84 4.06 -23.84 -10.67
N SER A 85 4.96 -24.25 -11.59
CA SER A 85 5.59 -23.32 -12.52
C SER A 85 4.56 -22.66 -13.43
N ASN A 86 4.81 -21.40 -13.84
CA ASN A 86 4.00 -20.71 -14.83
C ASN A 86 4.05 -21.32 -16.25
N TYR A 87 4.69 -22.48 -16.42
CA TYR A 87 4.45 -23.35 -17.57
C TYR A 87 3.07 -24.02 -17.54
N PHE A 88 2.41 -24.03 -16.39
CA PHE A 88 1.09 -24.60 -16.16
C PHE A 88 0.16 -23.57 -15.54
N ALA A 89 -1.08 -23.55 -15.97
CA ALA A 89 -2.11 -22.74 -15.37
C ALA A 89 -2.82 -23.47 -14.21
N THR A 90 -3.38 -22.72 -13.29
CA THR A 90 -4.22 -23.24 -12.21
C THR A 90 -5.57 -22.51 -12.18
N GLU A 91 -6.61 -23.25 -11.79
CA GLU A 91 -7.96 -22.67 -11.68
C GLU A 91 -8.03 -21.45 -10.75
N PRO A 92 -7.44 -21.46 -9.52
CA PRO A 92 -7.44 -20.30 -8.64
C PRO A 92 -6.79 -19.06 -9.29
N GLN A 93 -5.68 -19.22 -9.98
CA GLN A 93 -4.98 -18.13 -10.67
C GLN A 93 -5.87 -17.48 -11.73
N ILE A 94 -6.52 -18.29 -12.57
CA ILE A 94 -7.40 -17.80 -13.64
C ILE A 94 -8.61 -17.07 -13.05
N LYS A 95 -9.25 -17.65 -12.04
CA LYS A 95 -10.41 -17.05 -11.36
C LYS A 95 -10.05 -15.73 -10.67
N LEU A 96 -8.88 -15.67 -10.02
CA LEU A 96 -8.43 -14.46 -9.35
C LEU A 96 -8.19 -13.33 -10.36
N ALA A 97 -7.53 -13.61 -11.50
CA ALA A 97 -7.31 -12.62 -12.54
C ALA A 97 -8.64 -12.05 -13.07
N ALA A 98 -9.59 -12.94 -13.42
CA ALA A 98 -10.92 -12.53 -13.88
C ALA A 98 -11.68 -11.71 -12.83
N LYS A 99 -11.61 -12.10 -11.55
CA LYS A 99 -12.25 -11.37 -10.44
C LYS A 99 -11.65 -9.97 -10.26
N LEU A 100 -10.34 -9.82 -10.29
CA LEU A 100 -9.67 -8.53 -10.15
C LEU A 100 -10.00 -7.57 -11.30
N VAL A 101 -9.96 -8.04 -12.55
CA VAL A 101 -10.38 -7.25 -13.72
C VAL A 101 -11.82 -6.77 -13.57
N LYS A 102 -12.74 -7.66 -13.14
CA LYS A 102 -14.14 -7.31 -12.89
C LYS A 102 -14.29 -6.27 -11.77
N LEU A 103 -13.64 -6.45 -10.63
CA LEU A 103 -13.73 -5.54 -9.48
C LEU A 103 -13.16 -4.16 -9.80
N ALA A 104 -12.11 -4.10 -10.61
CA ALA A 104 -11.55 -2.84 -11.09
C ALA A 104 -12.43 -2.14 -12.13
N GLY A 105 -13.47 -2.79 -12.67
CA GLY A 105 -14.25 -2.25 -13.78
C GLY A 105 -13.40 -2.02 -15.03
N ALA A 106 -12.32 -2.79 -15.20
CA ALA A 106 -11.37 -2.60 -16.28
C ALA A 106 -12.00 -2.99 -17.64
N PRO A 107 -11.65 -2.27 -18.74
CA PRO A 107 -12.23 -2.51 -20.06
C PRO A 107 -11.88 -3.90 -20.61
N GLU A 108 -12.57 -4.30 -21.67
CA GLU A 108 -12.29 -5.55 -22.38
C GLU A 108 -10.82 -5.60 -22.87
N GLY A 109 -10.21 -6.78 -22.79
CA GLY A 109 -8.81 -6.99 -23.13
C GLY A 109 -7.81 -6.61 -22.04
N SER A 110 -8.29 -6.12 -20.90
CA SER A 110 -7.43 -5.89 -19.71
C SER A 110 -6.89 -7.22 -19.16
N SER A 111 -5.69 -7.18 -18.59
CA SER A 111 -5.05 -8.36 -18.04
C SER A 111 -4.32 -8.10 -16.73
N VAL A 112 -4.04 -9.16 -15.99
CA VAL A 112 -3.37 -9.13 -14.68
C VAL A 112 -1.99 -9.78 -14.80
N TYR A 113 -0.97 -9.08 -14.29
CA TYR A 113 0.29 -9.69 -13.91
C TYR A 113 0.31 -9.91 -12.40
N PHE A 114 0.65 -11.10 -11.96
CA PHE A 114 0.82 -11.43 -10.56
C PHE A 114 2.28 -11.35 -10.12
N GLY A 115 2.50 -10.84 -8.93
CA GLY A 115 3.73 -10.90 -8.15
C GLY A 115 3.41 -11.34 -6.71
N ASN A 116 4.34 -11.15 -5.78
CA ASN A 116 4.22 -11.57 -4.40
C ASN A 116 4.20 -10.38 -3.42
N SER A 117 4.35 -9.18 -3.95
CA SER A 117 4.41 -7.94 -3.17
C SER A 117 3.98 -6.73 -4.00
N GLY A 118 3.70 -5.60 -3.33
CA GLY A 118 3.46 -4.33 -4.00
C GLY A 118 4.69 -3.84 -4.78
N ALA A 119 5.90 -4.07 -4.23
CA ALA A 119 7.12 -3.72 -4.95
C ALA A 119 7.25 -4.48 -6.27
N GLU A 120 6.93 -5.79 -6.33
CA GLU A 120 6.93 -6.56 -7.59
C GLU A 120 5.84 -6.07 -8.55
N GLY A 121 4.66 -5.67 -8.06
CA GLY A 121 3.62 -5.04 -8.86
C GLY A 121 4.09 -3.73 -9.49
N ASN A 122 4.73 -2.87 -8.69
CA ASN A 122 5.30 -1.61 -9.16
C ASN A 122 6.48 -1.82 -10.11
N GLU A 123 7.36 -2.80 -9.90
CA GLU A 123 8.41 -3.18 -10.86
C GLU A 123 7.82 -3.56 -12.22
N ALA A 124 6.73 -4.34 -12.23
CA ALA A 124 6.05 -4.69 -13.47
C ALA A 124 5.45 -3.46 -14.16
N ALA A 125 4.78 -2.58 -13.41
CA ALA A 125 4.21 -1.34 -13.94
C ALA A 125 5.28 -0.40 -14.51
N LEU A 126 6.39 -0.20 -13.81
CA LEU A 126 7.51 0.60 -14.28
C LEU A 126 8.17 0.00 -15.54
N LYS A 127 8.31 -1.33 -15.60
CA LYS A 127 8.83 -2.01 -16.80
C LYS A 127 7.88 -1.88 -17.99
N LEU A 128 6.56 -2.04 -17.76
CA LEU A 128 5.56 -1.87 -18.80
C LEU A 128 5.57 -0.41 -19.33
N ALA A 129 5.64 0.57 -18.42
CA ALA A 129 5.78 1.98 -18.79
C ALA A 129 7.05 2.26 -19.60
N LYS A 130 8.18 1.62 -19.29
CA LYS A 130 9.42 1.72 -20.08
C LYS A 130 9.28 1.12 -21.48
N LEU A 131 8.59 -0.03 -21.62
CA LEU A 131 8.30 -0.61 -22.93
C LEU A 131 7.37 0.30 -23.74
N TYR A 132 6.30 0.79 -23.12
CA TYR A 132 5.38 1.74 -23.73
C TYR A 132 6.13 3.01 -24.15
N GLY A 133 6.98 3.54 -23.30
CA GLY A 133 7.80 4.72 -23.59
C GLY A 133 8.65 4.59 -24.84
N ARG A 134 9.07 3.40 -25.24
CA ARG A 134 9.82 3.15 -26.49
C ARG A 134 8.96 3.32 -27.74
N THR A 135 7.65 3.29 -27.62
CA THR A 135 6.71 3.52 -28.75
C THR A 135 6.45 5.01 -28.99
N LEU A 136 6.83 5.86 -28.03
CA LEU A 136 6.58 7.31 -28.13
C LEU A 136 7.53 7.99 -29.13
N PRO A 137 7.06 9.02 -29.85
CA PRO A 137 7.92 9.80 -30.75
C PRO A 137 9.12 10.39 -30.01
N GLY A 138 10.31 10.24 -30.59
CA GLY A 138 11.56 10.76 -30.02
C GLY A 138 12.13 9.99 -28.84
N ALA A 139 11.56 8.82 -28.49
CA ALA A 139 11.99 8.04 -27.34
C ALA A 139 13.09 7.01 -27.61
N LEU A 140 13.46 6.76 -28.87
CA LEU A 140 14.42 5.72 -29.24
C LEU A 140 15.86 6.27 -29.30
N PRO A 141 16.73 5.95 -28.33
CA PRO A 141 18.13 6.42 -28.31
C PRO A 141 18.92 5.95 -29.54
N GLU A 142 18.59 4.79 -30.08
CA GLU A 142 19.25 4.14 -31.23
C GLU A 142 19.17 4.99 -32.52
N ILE A 143 18.17 5.88 -32.60
CA ILE A 143 17.98 6.80 -33.74
C ILE A 143 18.09 8.27 -33.32
N GLY A 144 18.85 8.57 -32.27
CA GLY A 144 19.09 9.93 -31.79
C GLY A 144 17.99 10.48 -30.85
N GLY A 145 17.00 9.68 -30.48
CA GLY A 145 16.00 10.03 -29.47
C GLY A 145 16.55 9.97 -28.05
N LYS A 146 15.74 10.37 -27.09
CA LYS A 146 16.08 10.35 -25.65
C LYS A 146 15.22 9.35 -24.90
N PRO A 147 15.77 8.63 -23.88
CA PRO A 147 14.99 7.68 -23.11
C PRO A 147 13.77 8.33 -22.47
N ALA A 148 12.64 7.67 -22.56
CA ALA A 148 11.41 8.13 -21.91
C ALA A 148 11.57 8.18 -20.39
N ARG A 149 10.89 9.15 -19.76
CA ARG A 149 10.91 9.42 -18.33
C ARG A 149 9.66 8.90 -17.65
N ILE A 150 9.77 8.63 -16.36
CA ILE A 150 8.63 8.35 -15.47
C ILE A 150 8.61 9.44 -14.40
N ILE A 151 7.45 10.04 -14.16
CA ILE A 151 7.24 11.03 -13.11
C ILE A 151 6.64 10.32 -11.90
N SER A 152 7.23 10.55 -10.73
CA SER A 152 6.72 10.12 -9.42
C SER A 152 6.48 11.33 -8.53
N MET A 153 5.75 11.16 -7.43
CA MET A 153 5.41 12.26 -6.52
C MET A 153 6.37 12.34 -5.34
N THR A 154 6.67 13.58 -4.90
CA THR A 154 7.30 13.76 -3.57
C THR A 154 6.43 13.10 -2.51
N HIS A 155 7.07 12.57 -1.46
CA HIS A 155 6.44 11.80 -0.37
C HIS A 155 5.79 10.47 -0.79
N GLY A 156 5.83 10.08 -2.08
CA GLY A 156 5.33 8.79 -2.56
C GLY A 156 6.19 7.62 -2.10
N PHE A 157 5.54 6.48 -1.87
CA PHE A 157 6.19 5.23 -1.50
C PHE A 157 5.70 4.09 -2.41
N HIS A 158 6.62 3.52 -3.20
CA HIS A 158 6.28 2.48 -4.19
C HIS A 158 7.03 1.16 -3.96
N GLY A 159 7.89 1.08 -2.95
CA GLY A 159 8.60 -0.14 -2.55
C GLY A 159 10.10 0.06 -2.29
N ARG A 160 10.78 -1.05 -2.04
CA ARG A 160 12.19 -1.11 -1.62
C ARG A 160 13.10 -1.87 -2.59
N THR A 161 12.57 -2.48 -3.66
CA THR A 161 13.38 -3.05 -4.75
C THR A 161 13.99 -1.92 -5.59
N MET A 162 15.06 -2.16 -6.33
CA MET A 162 15.82 -1.09 -6.99
C MET A 162 14.95 -0.20 -7.90
N GLY A 163 14.04 -0.76 -8.70
CA GLY A 163 13.13 0.02 -9.54
C GLY A 163 12.06 0.74 -8.75
N ALA A 164 11.37 0.05 -7.84
CA ALA A 164 10.36 0.65 -6.97
C ALA A 164 10.95 1.70 -6.02
N LEU A 165 12.18 1.46 -5.52
CA LEU A 165 12.92 2.43 -4.70
C LEU A 165 13.28 3.70 -5.49
N SER A 166 13.54 3.55 -6.79
CA SER A 166 13.80 4.70 -7.67
C SER A 166 12.59 5.64 -7.80
N ALA A 167 11.37 5.11 -7.64
CA ALA A 167 10.12 5.87 -7.62
C ALA A 167 9.67 6.28 -6.20
N THR A 168 10.33 5.79 -5.15
CA THR A 168 10.05 6.14 -3.74
C THR A 168 10.81 7.40 -3.35
N TRP A 169 10.10 8.42 -2.82
CA TRP A 169 10.67 9.74 -2.55
C TRP A 169 11.69 9.77 -1.42
N LYS A 170 11.43 9.16 -0.27
CA LYS A 170 12.16 9.39 1.00
C LYS A 170 13.70 9.29 0.84
N PRO A 171 14.47 10.41 0.87
CA PRO A 171 15.92 10.41 0.61
C PRO A 171 16.70 9.47 1.54
N ALA A 172 16.38 9.47 2.81
CA ALA A 172 17.07 8.67 3.83
C ALA A 172 17.11 7.16 3.56
N ILE A 173 16.14 6.64 2.79
CA ILE A 173 16.08 5.21 2.43
C ILE A 173 16.58 4.93 1.01
N ARG A 174 16.79 5.95 0.21
CA ARG A 174 17.13 5.88 -1.21
C ARG A 174 18.59 6.19 -1.51
N GLU A 175 19.13 7.27 -0.97
CA GLU A 175 20.44 7.82 -1.31
C GLU A 175 21.59 6.83 -1.11
N LYS A 176 21.48 5.95 -0.12
CA LYS A 176 22.50 4.93 0.19
C LYS A 176 22.65 3.87 -0.92
N PHE A 177 21.70 3.78 -1.85
CA PHE A 177 21.64 2.78 -2.92
C PHE A 177 21.86 3.38 -4.30
N GLU A 178 22.23 4.64 -4.40
CA GLU A 178 22.51 5.28 -5.68
C GLU A 178 23.81 4.72 -6.32
N PRO A 179 23.89 4.58 -7.67
CA PRO A 179 22.88 5.05 -8.64
C PRO A 179 21.68 4.09 -8.76
N LEU A 180 20.48 4.65 -8.71
CA LEU A 180 19.23 3.93 -8.92
C LEU A 180 18.84 3.90 -10.41
N VAL A 181 17.65 3.36 -10.72
CA VAL A 181 17.15 3.29 -12.09
C VAL A 181 16.98 4.71 -12.65
N PRO A 182 17.61 5.05 -13.79
CA PRO A 182 17.60 6.41 -14.33
C PRO A 182 16.25 6.78 -14.94
N ASN A 183 16.07 8.10 -15.17
CA ASN A 183 14.90 8.70 -15.81
C ASN A 183 13.59 8.53 -15.01
N ILE A 184 13.70 8.51 -13.68
CA ILE A 184 12.57 8.69 -12.77
C ILE A 184 12.77 10.05 -12.09
N GLU A 185 11.78 10.92 -12.21
CA GLU A 185 11.81 12.30 -11.72
C GLU A 185 10.71 12.49 -10.68
N PHE A 186 10.97 13.36 -9.70
CA PHE A 186 9.99 13.67 -8.66
C PHE A 186 9.38 15.04 -8.90
N VAL A 187 8.06 15.11 -8.75
CA VAL A 187 7.27 16.35 -8.80
C VAL A 187 6.58 16.53 -7.45
N GLU A 188 6.46 17.75 -7.01
CA GLU A 188 5.76 18.09 -5.77
C GLU A 188 4.31 17.60 -5.82
N ALA A 189 3.94 16.76 -4.84
CA ALA A 189 2.61 16.19 -4.74
C ALA A 189 1.56 17.30 -4.55
N GLY A 190 0.47 17.25 -5.32
CA GLY A 190 -0.60 18.24 -5.26
C GLY A 190 -0.31 19.56 -6.00
N ASN A 191 0.90 19.77 -6.52
CA ASN A 191 1.26 20.98 -7.27
C ASN A 191 1.05 20.76 -8.78
N VAL A 192 -0.05 21.29 -9.32
CA VAL A 192 -0.44 21.15 -10.74
C VAL A 192 0.55 21.88 -11.66
N GLU A 193 1.08 23.04 -11.26
CA GLU A 193 2.04 23.82 -12.05
C GLU A 193 3.36 23.06 -12.20
N ALA A 194 3.88 22.51 -11.09
CA ALA A 194 5.09 21.69 -11.10
C ALA A 194 4.91 20.43 -11.97
N LEU A 195 3.73 19.82 -11.95
CA LEU A 195 3.44 18.69 -12.83
C LEU A 195 3.41 19.09 -14.30
N HIS A 196 2.77 20.21 -14.64
CA HIS A 196 2.77 20.77 -16.00
C HIS A 196 4.19 21.05 -16.49
N ASP A 197 5.03 21.68 -15.67
CA ASP A 197 6.42 21.97 -16.01
C ASP A 197 7.25 20.71 -16.27
N ALA A 198 6.95 19.63 -15.54
CA ALA A 198 7.61 18.34 -15.74
C ALA A 198 7.28 17.71 -17.11
N PHE A 199 6.11 17.99 -17.68
CA PHE A 199 5.76 17.56 -19.05
C PHE A 199 6.36 18.47 -20.12
N ALA A 200 6.69 19.73 -19.81
CA ALA A 200 7.25 20.65 -20.78
C ALA A 200 8.63 20.18 -21.29
N GLU A 201 8.90 20.36 -22.59
CA GLU A 201 10.15 19.91 -23.25
C GLU A 201 11.40 20.68 -22.84
N THR A 202 11.27 21.81 -22.14
CA THR A 202 12.31 22.82 -21.95
C THR A 202 13.23 22.64 -20.73
N GLY A 203 13.07 21.62 -19.87
CA GLY A 203 13.91 21.48 -18.66
C GLY A 203 15.32 20.93 -18.93
N GLN A 204 16.25 21.33 -18.06
CA GLN A 204 17.65 20.92 -18.09
C GLN A 204 17.88 19.69 -17.18
N GLY A 205 17.35 18.52 -17.52
CA GLY A 205 17.63 17.29 -16.76
C GLY A 205 19.01 16.71 -17.11
N LYS A 206 19.63 16.02 -16.16
CA LYS A 206 20.95 15.34 -16.29
C LYS A 206 21.05 14.42 -17.52
N TYR A 207 19.92 13.92 -18.01
CA TYR A 207 19.84 12.98 -19.14
C TYR A 207 19.17 13.54 -20.38
N GLY A 208 18.91 14.86 -20.40
CA GLY A 208 18.15 15.52 -21.47
C GLY A 208 16.70 15.00 -21.54
N LYS A 209 15.75 15.85 -21.90
CA LYS A 209 14.33 15.52 -21.82
C LYS A 209 13.87 14.61 -22.95
N GLY A 210 13.72 13.35 -22.66
CA GLY A 210 12.87 12.42 -23.42
C GLY A 210 11.39 12.63 -23.08
N PRO A 211 10.45 12.04 -23.84
CA PRO A 211 9.03 12.12 -23.55
C PRO A 211 8.70 11.49 -22.19
N VAL A 212 7.60 11.90 -21.57
CA VAL A 212 7.07 11.25 -20.37
C VAL A 212 6.35 9.98 -20.79
N ALA A 213 6.80 8.83 -20.28
CA ALA A 213 6.15 7.54 -20.53
C ALA A 213 4.99 7.28 -19.56
N ALA A 214 5.15 7.72 -18.31
CA ALA A 214 4.13 7.51 -17.28
C ALA A 214 4.26 8.51 -16.13
N VAL A 215 3.15 8.71 -15.45
CA VAL A 215 3.06 9.28 -14.10
C VAL A 215 2.62 8.18 -13.17
N ILE A 216 3.33 7.97 -12.04
CA ILE A 216 2.95 7.05 -10.97
C ILE A 216 2.62 7.83 -9.70
N MET A 217 1.48 7.51 -9.06
CA MET A 217 1.03 8.16 -7.84
C MET A 217 0.16 7.25 -6.97
N GLU A 218 0.13 7.53 -5.67
CA GLU A 218 -0.88 7.06 -4.73
C GLU A 218 -1.98 8.14 -4.63
N LEU A 219 -3.26 7.79 -4.66
CA LEU A 219 -4.34 8.77 -4.46
C LEU A 219 -4.40 9.29 -3.02
N ILE A 220 -3.96 8.44 -2.08
CA ILE A 220 -3.68 8.79 -0.69
C ILE A 220 -2.28 8.29 -0.38
N GLN A 221 -1.35 9.19 -0.16
CA GLN A 221 0.03 8.85 0.20
C GLN A 221 0.08 8.31 1.64
N GLY A 222 0.13 6.98 1.75
CA GLY A 222 0.04 6.28 3.03
C GLY A 222 1.21 6.58 3.95
N GLU A 223 2.43 6.55 3.44
CA GLU A 223 3.67 6.76 4.20
C GLU A 223 3.98 8.26 4.47
N ALA A 224 3.25 9.17 3.84
CA ALA A 224 3.32 10.61 4.11
C ALA A 224 2.44 11.07 5.29
N GLY A 225 1.75 10.14 5.97
CA GLY A 225 0.77 10.44 7.01
C GLY A 225 -0.67 10.47 6.50
N VAL A 226 -1.00 9.58 5.57
CA VAL A 226 -2.34 9.44 4.96
C VAL A 226 -2.81 10.75 4.33
N MET A 227 -2.06 11.22 3.32
CA MET A 227 -2.28 12.52 2.66
C MET A 227 -2.97 12.32 1.31
N PRO A 228 -4.25 12.72 1.14
CA PRO A 228 -4.90 12.72 -0.16
C PRO A 228 -4.27 13.74 -1.12
N LEU A 229 -4.07 13.36 -2.39
CA LEU A 229 -3.57 14.28 -3.42
C LEU A 229 -4.63 15.31 -3.89
N GLY A 230 -5.92 14.95 -3.76
CA GLY A 230 -7.03 15.76 -4.23
C GLY A 230 -7.43 15.46 -5.68
N ALA A 231 -8.75 15.40 -5.90
CA ALA A 231 -9.34 15.01 -7.19
C ALA A 231 -8.92 15.92 -8.35
N ASP A 232 -8.77 17.22 -8.12
CA ASP A 232 -8.38 18.17 -9.17
C ASP A 232 -6.94 17.95 -9.64
N TYR A 233 -6.03 17.57 -8.75
CA TYR A 233 -4.67 17.19 -9.11
C TYR A 233 -4.67 15.92 -9.98
N VAL A 234 -5.46 14.92 -9.62
CA VAL A 234 -5.58 13.66 -10.38
C VAL A 234 -6.17 13.90 -11.77
N LYS A 235 -7.19 14.76 -11.88
CA LYS A 235 -7.75 15.21 -13.17
C LYS A 235 -6.71 15.91 -14.04
N ALA A 236 -5.92 16.80 -13.44
CA ALA A 236 -4.84 17.50 -14.16
C ALA A 236 -3.77 16.52 -14.65
N ALA A 237 -3.40 15.53 -13.82
CA ALA A 237 -2.46 14.48 -14.21
C ALA A 237 -3.00 13.63 -15.38
N ARG A 238 -4.27 13.22 -15.33
CA ARG A 238 -4.92 12.47 -16.44
C ARG A 238 -4.90 13.28 -17.73
N LYS A 239 -5.31 14.54 -17.65
CA LYS A 239 -5.32 15.44 -18.82
C LYS A 239 -3.94 15.56 -19.46
N LEU A 240 -2.90 15.81 -18.66
CA LEU A 240 -1.52 15.88 -19.14
C LEU A 240 -1.05 14.55 -19.74
N CYS A 241 -1.39 13.43 -19.10
CA CYS A 241 -1.08 12.12 -19.66
C CYS A 241 -1.75 11.91 -21.02
N ASP A 242 -3.01 12.28 -21.19
CA ASP A 242 -3.73 12.17 -22.47
C ASP A 242 -3.13 13.05 -23.55
N GLU A 243 -2.84 14.31 -23.23
CA GLU A 243 -2.24 15.28 -24.17
C GLU A 243 -0.86 14.85 -24.67
N HIS A 244 -0.05 14.23 -23.79
CA HIS A 244 1.32 13.81 -24.09
C HIS A 244 1.44 12.31 -24.38
N LYS A 245 0.35 11.56 -24.43
CA LYS A 245 0.34 10.10 -24.62
C LYS A 245 1.16 9.35 -23.56
N ALA A 246 1.12 9.83 -22.33
CA ALA A 246 1.74 9.16 -21.19
C ALA A 246 0.73 8.26 -20.49
N LEU A 247 1.20 7.25 -19.77
CA LEU A 247 0.36 6.38 -18.94
C LEU A 247 0.14 7.01 -17.57
N LEU A 248 -1.05 6.80 -16.99
CA LEU A 248 -1.34 7.08 -15.61
C LEU A 248 -1.36 5.77 -14.81
N ILE A 249 -0.42 5.62 -13.88
CA ILE A 249 -0.29 4.48 -12.97
C ILE A 249 -0.78 4.91 -11.59
N ILE A 250 -1.82 4.25 -11.10
CA ILE A 250 -2.28 4.44 -9.72
C ILE A 250 -1.80 3.27 -8.87
N ASP A 251 -0.98 3.60 -7.86
CA ASP A 251 -0.53 2.64 -6.86
C ASP A 251 -1.63 2.45 -5.81
N GLU A 252 -2.34 1.33 -5.90
CA GLU A 252 -3.42 0.93 -4.99
C GLU A 252 -2.97 -0.14 -3.98
N VAL A 253 -1.67 -0.30 -3.80
CA VAL A 253 -1.11 -1.29 -2.87
C VAL A 253 -1.63 -1.09 -1.45
N GLN A 254 -1.84 0.15 -1.02
CA GLN A 254 -2.37 0.43 0.31
C GLN A 254 -3.85 0.86 0.30
N THR A 255 -4.30 1.51 -0.75
CA THR A 255 -5.64 2.11 -0.86
C THR A 255 -6.71 1.17 -1.39
N GLY A 256 -6.31 0.13 -2.13
CA GLY A 256 -7.23 -0.81 -2.78
C GLY A 256 -7.82 -1.87 -1.86
N ILE A 257 -8.57 -2.77 -2.48
CA ILE A 257 -9.16 -3.97 -1.86
C ILE A 257 -10.11 -3.60 -0.70
N GLY A 258 -11.00 -2.63 -0.94
CA GLY A 258 -12.03 -2.24 0.03
C GLY A 258 -11.57 -1.23 1.09
N ARG A 259 -10.26 -1.00 1.24
CA ARG A 259 -9.64 -0.19 2.31
C ARG A 259 -10.24 1.21 2.45
N THR A 260 -10.50 1.88 1.34
CA THR A 260 -11.00 3.26 1.30
C THR A 260 -12.52 3.36 1.16
N GLY A 261 -13.28 2.28 1.33
CA GLY A 261 -14.73 2.27 1.10
C GLY A 261 -15.11 2.13 -0.39
N ALA A 262 -14.17 1.67 -1.22
CA ALA A 262 -14.38 1.22 -2.60
C ALA A 262 -13.41 0.06 -2.88
N TRP A 263 -13.68 -0.77 -3.89
CA TRP A 263 -12.75 -1.85 -4.24
C TRP A 263 -11.36 -1.34 -4.58
N PHE A 264 -11.30 -0.22 -5.32
CA PHE A 264 -10.09 0.55 -5.59
C PHE A 264 -10.37 2.03 -5.35
N ALA A 265 -9.43 2.76 -4.81
CA ALA A 265 -9.60 4.17 -4.47
C ALA A 265 -9.90 5.04 -5.69
N PHE A 266 -9.40 4.68 -6.88
CA PHE A 266 -9.70 5.41 -8.12
C PHE A 266 -11.19 5.37 -8.50
N GLN A 267 -11.97 4.44 -7.97
CA GLN A 267 -13.43 4.37 -8.16
C GLN A 267 -14.20 5.40 -7.32
N ARG A 268 -13.51 6.06 -6.37
CA ARG A 268 -14.09 7.14 -5.57
C ARG A 268 -13.91 8.47 -6.29
N GLU A 269 -15.03 9.10 -6.61
CA GLU A 269 -15.01 10.41 -7.30
C GLU A 269 -14.34 11.50 -6.46
N ASP A 270 -14.49 11.48 -5.14
CA ASP A 270 -13.87 12.43 -4.21
C ASP A 270 -12.33 12.30 -4.12
N LEU A 271 -11.76 11.19 -4.58
CA LEU A 271 -10.30 10.97 -4.66
C LEU A 271 -9.76 11.12 -6.08
N SER A 272 -10.41 10.50 -7.05
CA SER A 272 -9.93 10.44 -8.45
C SER A 272 -10.51 11.52 -9.35
N GLY A 273 -11.67 12.10 -8.97
CA GLY A 273 -12.44 12.96 -9.85
C GLY A 273 -13.06 12.24 -11.05
N GLY A 274 -13.33 10.94 -10.92
CA GLY A 274 -13.86 10.09 -12.00
C GLY A 274 -12.79 9.64 -13.02
N VAL A 275 -11.51 9.82 -12.70
CA VAL A 275 -10.40 9.41 -13.58
C VAL A 275 -10.22 7.89 -13.58
N THR A 276 -10.06 7.32 -14.77
CA THR A 276 -9.67 5.92 -14.96
C THR A 276 -8.17 5.84 -15.25
N PRO A 277 -7.38 5.02 -14.52
CA PRO A 277 -5.97 4.82 -14.81
C PRO A 277 -5.72 3.90 -16.01
N ASP A 278 -4.49 3.88 -16.50
CA ASP A 278 -4.02 2.89 -17.49
C ASP A 278 -3.48 1.63 -16.80
N ILE A 279 -2.91 1.79 -15.60
CA ILE A 279 -2.39 0.69 -14.79
C ILE A 279 -2.78 0.92 -13.32
N VAL A 280 -3.20 -0.15 -12.66
CA VAL A 280 -3.40 -0.21 -11.21
C VAL A 280 -2.47 -1.25 -10.63
N THR A 281 -1.70 -0.91 -9.60
CA THR A 281 -0.93 -1.90 -8.83
C THR A 281 -1.66 -2.25 -7.54
N PHE A 282 -1.53 -3.48 -7.09
CA PHE A 282 -2.24 -4.00 -5.91
C PHE A 282 -1.37 -4.98 -5.11
N ALA A 283 -1.58 -5.05 -3.81
CA ALA A 283 -1.01 -6.06 -2.91
C ALA A 283 -1.72 -6.04 -1.55
N LYS A 284 -0.96 -6.20 -0.47
CA LYS A 284 -1.44 -6.08 0.93
C LYS A 284 -2.76 -6.81 1.16
N GLY A 285 -3.86 -6.05 1.28
CA GLY A 285 -5.18 -6.58 1.59
C GLY A 285 -5.66 -7.69 0.67
N VAL A 286 -5.17 -7.79 -0.57
CA VAL A 286 -5.63 -8.83 -1.51
C VAL A 286 -5.36 -10.24 -1.02
N GLY A 287 -4.22 -10.47 -0.36
CA GLY A 287 -3.83 -11.78 0.16
C GLY A 287 -4.41 -12.11 1.54
N GLY A 288 -4.98 -11.13 2.24
CA GLY A 288 -5.49 -11.33 3.61
C GLY A 288 -4.44 -11.84 4.60
N GLY A 289 -3.17 -11.45 4.42
CA GLY A 289 -2.01 -11.94 5.18
C GLY A 289 -1.06 -12.81 4.38
N PHE A 290 -1.49 -13.40 3.25
CA PHE A 290 -0.61 -14.17 2.36
C PHE A 290 0.11 -13.24 1.37
N PRO A 291 1.43 -13.43 1.11
CA PRO A 291 2.19 -12.64 0.13
C PRO A 291 1.59 -12.75 -1.28
N MET A 292 0.97 -11.70 -1.76
CA MET A 292 0.34 -11.60 -3.07
C MET A 292 0.33 -10.13 -3.50
N GLY A 293 0.56 -9.88 -4.78
CA GLY A 293 0.45 -8.57 -5.39
C GLY A 293 0.50 -8.66 -6.90
N GLY A 294 0.54 -7.52 -7.58
CA GLY A 294 0.60 -7.46 -9.03
C GLY A 294 0.15 -6.13 -9.59
N MET A 295 -0.20 -6.15 -10.87
CA MET A 295 -0.82 -5.03 -11.55
C MET A 295 -1.94 -5.49 -12.48
N ILE A 296 -2.88 -4.59 -12.75
CA ILE A 296 -3.88 -4.70 -13.81
C ILE A 296 -3.51 -3.68 -14.87
N SER A 297 -3.31 -4.11 -16.12
CA SER A 297 -3.19 -3.23 -17.28
C SER A 297 -4.54 -3.08 -17.96
N PHE A 298 -4.95 -1.85 -18.25
CA PHE A 298 -6.27 -1.55 -18.77
C PHE A 298 -6.25 -1.50 -20.29
N GLY A 299 -7.03 -2.37 -20.91
CA GLY A 299 -7.18 -2.48 -22.37
C GLY A 299 -6.16 -3.40 -23.05
N ALA A 300 -6.55 -3.89 -24.23
CA ALA A 300 -5.82 -4.91 -24.96
C ALA A 300 -4.45 -4.45 -25.48
N GLU A 301 -4.35 -3.21 -25.95
CA GLU A 301 -3.12 -2.68 -26.54
C GLU A 301 -1.99 -2.61 -25.51
N LEU A 302 -2.27 -2.07 -24.33
CA LEU A 302 -1.30 -1.97 -23.25
C LEU A 302 -0.92 -3.36 -22.72
N SER A 303 -1.92 -4.23 -22.54
CA SER A 303 -1.72 -5.60 -22.05
C SER A 303 -0.83 -6.43 -22.99
N ALA A 304 -0.89 -6.19 -24.29
CA ALA A 304 -0.12 -6.91 -25.30
C ALA A 304 1.38 -6.51 -25.35
N LEU A 305 1.80 -5.45 -24.69
CA LEU A 305 3.20 -5.03 -24.67
C LEU A 305 4.11 -6.00 -23.92
N PHE A 306 3.59 -6.67 -22.89
CA PHE A 306 4.30 -7.78 -22.28
C PHE A 306 4.13 -9.05 -23.12
N THR A 307 5.22 -9.51 -23.69
CA THR A 307 5.31 -10.74 -24.46
C THR A 307 6.03 -11.83 -23.65
N PRO A 308 5.94 -13.12 -24.03
CA PRO A 308 6.65 -14.18 -23.34
C PRO A 308 8.15 -13.85 -23.11
N GLY A 309 8.59 -13.93 -21.84
CA GLY A 309 9.97 -13.61 -21.45
C GLY A 309 10.21 -12.12 -21.08
N SER A 310 9.26 -11.21 -21.28
CA SER A 310 9.44 -9.80 -20.94
C SER A 310 9.57 -9.53 -19.45
N HIS A 311 8.85 -10.30 -18.63
CA HIS A 311 8.85 -10.19 -17.16
C HIS A 311 8.42 -11.51 -16.54
N GLY A 312 8.71 -11.71 -15.25
CA GLY A 312 8.30 -12.90 -14.52
C GLY A 312 8.79 -12.92 -13.08
N SER A 313 8.17 -13.78 -12.29
CA SER A 313 8.58 -14.17 -10.94
C SER A 313 8.21 -15.63 -10.74
N THR A 314 9.05 -16.40 -10.07
CA THR A 314 8.83 -17.85 -9.87
C THR A 314 7.50 -18.16 -9.23
N PHE A 315 7.13 -17.41 -8.20
CA PHE A 315 5.89 -17.61 -7.44
C PHE A 315 4.71 -16.77 -7.93
N ALA A 316 4.86 -16.11 -9.09
CA ALA A 316 3.80 -15.26 -9.66
C ALA A 316 2.49 -16.05 -9.86
N GLY A 317 1.43 -15.62 -9.21
CA GLY A 317 0.10 -16.24 -9.32
C GLY A 317 0.05 -17.68 -8.80
N ASN A 318 0.91 -18.05 -7.84
CA ASN A 318 0.89 -19.40 -7.27
C ASN A 318 -0.51 -19.75 -6.73
N PRO A 319 -0.94 -21.03 -6.85
CA PRO A 319 -2.31 -21.42 -6.51
C PRO A 319 -2.67 -21.21 -5.03
N LEU A 320 -1.68 -21.30 -4.12
CA LEU A 320 -1.92 -21.08 -2.70
C LEU A 320 -2.25 -19.62 -2.41
N GLY A 321 -1.45 -18.69 -2.91
CA GLY A 321 -1.71 -17.25 -2.80
C GLY A 321 -2.98 -16.83 -3.54
N ALA A 322 -3.25 -17.42 -4.71
CA ALA A 322 -4.47 -17.15 -5.45
C ALA A 322 -5.72 -17.62 -4.70
N SER A 323 -5.67 -18.77 -4.02
CA SER A 323 -6.77 -19.26 -3.19
C SER A 323 -6.98 -18.39 -1.94
N ALA A 324 -5.91 -17.95 -1.29
CA ALA A 324 -5.97 -16.99 -0.20
C ALA A 324 -6.65 -15.67 -0.65
N ALA A 325 -6.24 -15.13 -1.79
CA ALA A 325 -6.81 -13.91 -2.35
C ALA A 325 -8.28 -14.08 -2.76
N LEU A 326 -8.65 -15.18 -3.38
CA LEU A 326 -10.05 -15.47 -3.71
C LEU A 326 -10.94 -15.56 -2.48
N ALA A 327 -10.46 -16.19 -1.41
CA ALA A 327 -11.17 -16.25 -0.13
C ALA A 327 -11.31 -14.87 0.49
N THR A 328 -10.24 -14.06 0.46
CA THR A 328 -10.26 -12.67 0.95
C THR A 328 -11.30 -11.83 0.21
N LEU A 329 -11.23 -11.80 -1.13
CA LEU A 329 -12.16 -11.04 -1.96
C LEU A 329 -13.60 -11.58 -1.84
N GLY A 330 -13.76 -12.88 -1.61
CA GLY A 330 -15.06 -13.50 -1.38
C GLY A 330 -15.71 -13.03 -0.09
N VAL A 331 -14.97 -13.03 1.01
CA VAL A 331 -15.46 -12.55 2.32
C VAL A 331 -15.76 -11.06 2.27
N ILE A 332 -14.89 -10.23 1.67
CA ILE A 332 -15.14 -8.78 1.53
C ILE A 332 -16.47 -8.52 0.79
N GLU A 333 -16.76 -9.28 -0.26
CA GLU A 333 -18.00 -9.16 -1.04
C GLU A 333 -19.22 -9.69 -0.28
N GLU A 334 -19.14 -10.88 0.29
CA GLU A 334 -20.26 -11.55 0.99
C GLU A 334 -20.69 -10.81 2.26
N ASP A 335 -19.73 -10.28 3.02
CA ASP A 335 -19.97 -9.62 4.30
C ASP A 335 -20.07 -8.08 4.15
N ASN A 336 -20.11 -7.55 2.91
CA ASN A 336 -20.21 -6.12 2.57
C ASN A 336 -19.14 -5.26 3.28
N LEU A 337 -17.89 -5.76 3.35
CA LEU A 337 -16.83 -5.10 4.11
C LEU A 337 -16.34 -3.78 3.47
N VAL A 338 -16.65 -3.55 2.20
CA VAL A 338 -16.43 -2.24 1.55
C VAL A 338 -17.30 -1.16 2.20
N ASP A 339 -18.58 -1.44 2.42
CA ASP A 339 -19.51 -0.53 3.09
C ASP A 339 -19.16 -0.42 4.58
N ASN A 340 -18.79 -1.53 5.24
CA ASN A 340 -18.31 -1.50 6.63
C ASN A 340 -17.08 -0.59 6.78
N ALA A 341 -16.15 -0.62 5.82
CA ALA A 341 -14.99 0.27 5.86
C ALA A 341 -15.38 1.75 5.83
N GLU A 342 -16.38 2.12 5.01
CA GLU A 342 -16.89 3.51 4.98
C GLU A 342 -17.59 3.89 6.29
N GLU A 343 -18.48 3.02 6.79
CA GLU A 343 -19.23 3.26 8.02
C GLU A 343 -18.33 3.32 9.26
N ARG A 344 -17.46 2.32 9.43
CA ARG A 344 -16.57 2.26 10.60
C ARG A 344 -15.50 3.35 10.54
N GLY A 345 -14.99 3.67 9.33
CA GLY A 345 -14.06 4.77 9.14
C GLY A 345 -14.70 6.12 9.51
N LYS A 346 -15.96 6.35 9.11
CA LYS A 346 -16.69 7.54 9.53
C LYS A 346 -16.86 7.59 11.05
N GLN A 347 -17.32 6.49 11.69
CA GLN A 347 -17.46 6.38 13.14
C GLN A 347 -16.12 6.68 13.84
N LEU A 348 -15.02 6.14 13.35
CA LEU A 348 -13.68 6.33 13.91
C LEU A 348 -13.27 7.82 13.85
N ARG A 349 -13.37 8.43 12.68
CA ARG A 349 -13.04 9.85 12.51
C ARG A 349 -13.92 10.77 13.36
N ASP A 350 -15.23 10.53 13.40
CA ASP A 350 -16.17 11.31 14.23
C ASP A 350 -15.84 11.13 15.71
N GLY A 351 -15.56 9.92 16.15
CA GLY A 351 -15.17 9.59 17.52
C GLY A 351 -13.87 10.28 17.93
N ILE A 352 -12.83 10.22 17.10
CA ILE A 352 -11.56 10.91 17.35
C ILE A 352 -11.75 12.44 17.40
N ALA A 353 -12.47 13.01 16.44
CA ALA A 353 -12.72 14.47 16.39
C ALA A 353 -13.49 14.98 17.62
N SER A 354 -14.33 14.14 18.22
CA SER A 354 -15.17 14.48 19.38
C SER A 354 -14.62 14.04 20.73
N CYS A 355 -13.51 13.29 20.76
CA CYS A 355 -12.99 12.71 22.02
C CYS A 355 -12.40 13.74 23.00
N GLY A 356 -12.13 14.96 22.53
CA GLY A 356 -11.66 16.07 23.37
C GLY A 356 -10.19 15.99 23.78
N ASN A 357 -9.38 15.10 23.18
CA ASN A 357 -7.95 15.03 23.49
C ASN A 357 -7.21 16.22 22.85
N PRO A 358 -6.56 17.10 23.64
CA PRO A 358 -5.91 18.32 23.13
C PRO A 358 -4.65 18.01 22.29
N LEU A 359 -4.13 16.78 22.32
CA LEU A 359 -3.05 16.36 21.44
C LEU A 359 -3.49 16.23 19.98
N PHE A 360 -4.78 15.99 19.71
CA PHE A 360 -5.30 15.72 18.39
C PHE A 360 -5.77 17.00 17.69
N VAL A 361 -5.02 17.43 16.67
CA VAL A 361 -5.32 18.64 15.88
C VAL A 361 -6.40 18.38 14.85
N SER A 362 -6.27 17.26 14.14
CA SER A 362 -7.20 16.85 13.09
C SER A 362 -7.17 15.33 12.88
N VAL A 363 -8.19 14.83 12.20
CA VAL A 363 -8.22 13.47 11.69
C VAL A 363 -8.57 13.50 10.19
N ARG A 364 -7.88 12.71 9.38
CA ARG A 364 -8.09 12.62 7.93
C ARG A 364 -8.03 11.19 7.44
N GLY A 365 -8.62 10.93 6.29
CA GLY A 365 -8.59 9.62 5.62
C GLY A 365 -9.87 9.30 4.87
N ARG A 366 -9.95 8.07 4.35
CA ARG A 366 -11.12 7.51 3.66
C ARG A 366 -11.26 6.04 4.01
N GLY A 367 -12.50 5.61 4.23
CA GLY A 367 -12.77 4.26 4.70
C GLY A 367 -12.02 4.00 6.00
N LEU A 368 -11.27 2.90 6.05
CA LEU A 368 -10.40 2.50 7.16
C LEU A 368 -8.91 2.73 6.88
N LEU A 369 -8.58 3.80 6.19
CA LEU A 369 -7.22 4.33 6.05
C LEU A 369 -7.24 5.76 6.57
N ASP A 370 -6.91 5.92 7.84
CA ASP A 370 -7.02 7.18 8.56
C ASP A 370 -5.70 7.59 9.22
N ALA A 371 -5.53 8.87 9.51
CA ALA A 371 -4.46 9.36 10.35
C ALA A 371 -4.95 10.48 11.28
N ILE A 372 -4.41 10.47 12.50
CA ILE A 372 -4.54 11.55 13.47
C ILE A 372 -3.34 12.46 13.33
N GLU A 373 -3.56 13.75 13.17
CA GLU A 373 -2.52 14.77 13.24
C GLU A 373 -2.31 15.19 14.70
N LEU A 374 -1.06 15.14 15.15
CA LEU A 374 -0.68 15.48 16.51
C LEU A 374 -0.19 16.93 16.59
N ALA A 375 -0.44 17.59 17.71
CA ALA A 375 -0.09 18.98 17.96
C ALA A 375 1.44 19.25 17.96
N HIS A 376 2.24 18.21 18.20
CA HIS A 376 3.70 18.28 18.17
C HIS A 376 4.29 16.91 17.80
N PRO A 377 5.60 16.82 17.43
CA PRO A 377 6.22 15.59 16.95
C PRO A 377 6.47 14.59 18.08
N CYS A 378 5.46 13.78 18.42
CA CYS A 378 5.49 12.75 19.48
C CYS A 378 4.84 11.44 19.04
N SER A 379 4.85 11.14 17.75
CA SER A 379 4.10 9.99 17.23
C SER A 379 4.59 8.65 17.76
N HIS A 380 5.89 8.46 17.96
CA HIS A 380 6.44 7.23 18.54
C HIS A 380 6.08 7.10 20.03
N ALA A 381 6.15 8.20 20.78
CA ALA A 381 5.73 8.20 22.19
C ALA A 381 4.24 7.85 22.33
N ALA A 382 3.39 8.43 21.48
CA ALA A 382 1.95 8.14 21.44
C ALA A 382 1.65 6.70 21.01
N MET A 383 2.37 6.18 20.00
CA MET A 383 2.26 4.79 19.55
C MET A 383 2.64 3.81 20.68
N ASN A 384 3.75 4.05 21.37
CA ASN A 384 4.19 3.20 22.48
C ASN A 384 3.19 3.24 23.63
N TRP A 385 2.67 4.41 23.98
CA TRP A 385 1.65 4.54 24.99
C TRP A 385 0.39 3.74 24.62
N ALA A 386 -0.08 3.84 23.37
CA ALA A 386 -1.23 3.07 22.88
C ALA A 386 -0.99 1.56 22.97
N LEU A 387 0.20 1.09 22.59
CA LEU A 387 0.59 -0.31 22.68
C LEU A 387 0.53 -0.82 24.15
N GLU A 388 1.05 -0.04 25.09
CA GLU A 388 1.00 -0.38 26.52
C GLU A 388 -0.43 -0.43 27.08
N HIS A 389 -1.39 0.19 26.36
CA HIS A 389 -2.82 0.18 26.74
C HIS A 389 -3.67 -0.71 25.83
N GLY A 390 -3.04 -1.68 25.13
CA GLY A 390 -3.73 -2.70 24.37
C GLY A 390 -4.24 -2.26 22.99
N LEU A 391 -3.67 -1.18 22.40
CA LEU A 391 -4.02 -0.73 21.06
C LEU A 391 -2.78 -0.61 20.17
N ILE A 392 -2.75 -1.32 19.05
CA ILE A 392 -1.68 -1.21 18.06
C ILE A 392 -2.04 -0.15 17.03
N VAL A 393 -1.21 0.90 16.94
CA VAL A 393 -1.28 1.96 15.93
C VAL A 393 0.10 2.18 15.31
N ASN A 394 0.25 3.08 14.36
CA ASN A 394 1.53 3.29 13.66
C ASN A 394 1.97 4.76 13.63
N ALA A 395 3.16 5.04 14.12
CA ALA A 395 3.85 6.31 13.93
C ALA A 395 4.37 6.40 12.49
N VAL A 396 3.63 7.05 11.58
CA VAL A 396 3.93 7.11 10.14
C VAL A 396 4.71 8.36 9.74
N ALA A 397 4.54 9.43 10.49
CA ALA A 397 5.28 10.68 10.38
C ALA A 397 5.45 11.28 11.78
N PRO A 398 6.40 12.21 12.01
CA PRO A 398 6.70 12.71 13.35
C PRO A 398 5.49 13.21 14.15
N ASN A 399 4.48 13.74 13.46
CA ASN A 399 3.23 14.25 14.04
C ASN A 399 1.99 13.53 13.52
N ALA A 400 2.09 12.28 13.08
CA ALA A 400 0.93 11.55 12.57
C ALA A 400 0.91 10.08 13.02
N LEU A 401 -0.22 9.68 13.61
CA LEU A 401 -0.57 8.29 13.89
C LEU A 401 -1.49 7.76 12.79
N ARG A 402 -1.06 6.72 12.08
CA ARG A 402 -1.89 6.03 11.10
C ARG A 402 -2.71 4.92 11.76
N LEU A 403 -3.97 4.83 11.32
CA LEU A 403 -4.94 3.82 11.71
C LEU A 403 -5.40 3.09 10.44
N ALA A 404 -5.16 1.77 10.39
CA ALA A 404 -5.51 0.93 9.25
C ALA A 404 -5.97 -0.47 9.71
N PRO A 405 -7.04 -0.55 10.53
CA PRO A 405 -7.50 -1.80 11.13
C PRO A 405 -7.99 -2.79 10.06
N PRO A 406 -8.23 -4.07 10.41
CA PRO A 406 -8.93 -5.02 9.55
C PRO A 406 -10.28 -4.47 9.09
N LEU A 407 -10.75 -4.88 7.89
CA LEU A 407 -12.06 -4.44 7.36
C LEU A 407 -13.24 -5.05 8.14
N VAL A 408 -12.99 -6.09 8.90
CA VAL A 408 -13.98 -6.82 9.71
C VAL A 408 -14.26 -6.18 11.07
N ILE A 409 -13.61 -5.04 11.41
CA ILE A 409 -13.83 -4.39 12.71
C ILE A 409 -15.30 -4.05 12.92
N THR A 410 -15.73 -4.16 14.17
CA THR A 410 -17.08 -3.84 14.61
C THR A 410 -17.19 -2.40 15.13
N ALA A 411 -18.41 -1.94 15.34
CA ALA A 411 -18.64 -0.67 16.00
C ALA A 411 -18.05 -0.62 17.43
N GLN A 412 -18.06 -1.76 18.13
CA GLN A 412 -17.49 -1.87 19.47
C GLN A 412 -15.97 -1.73 19.46
N ASP A 413 -15.30 -2.34 18.47
CA ASP A 413 -13.84 -2.19 18.31
C ASP A 413 -13.46 -0.72 18.06
N VAL A 414 -14.25 0.00 17.26
CA VAL A 414 -14.04 1.43 17.03
C VAL A 414 -14.21 2.22 18.31
N ASP A 415 -15.28 1.98 19.08
CA ASP A 415 -15.54 2.65 20.34
C ASP A 415 -14.43 2.38 21.37
N GLN A 416 -13.95 1.15 21.44
CA GLN A 416 -12.81 0.76 22.29
C GLN A 416 -11.53 1.51 21.88
N ALA A 417 -11.20 1.52 20.60
CA ALA A 417 -10.02 2.23 20.09
C ALA A 417 -10.09 3.74 20.39
N VAL A 418 -11.24 4.38 20.14
CA VAL A 418 -11.45 5.79 20.46
C VAL A 418 -11.31 6.05 21.97
N SER A 419 -11.84 5.15 22.83
CA SER A 419 -11.71 5.26 24.28
C SER A 419 -10.25 5.18 24.76
N ILE A 420 -9.40 4.38 24.10
CA ILE A 420 -7.98 4.30 24.40
C ILE A 420 -7.27 5.56 23.90
N LEU A 421 -7.48 5.93 22.63
CA LEU A 421 -6.88 7.10 21.99
C LEU A 421 -7.19 8.40 22.76
N ALA A 422 -8.41 8.54 23.25
CA ALA A 422 -8.83 9.71 24.04
C ALA A 422 -8.00 9.91 25.32
N LYS A 423 -7.37 8.87 25.84
CA LYS A 423 -6.58 8.90 27.08
C LYS A 423 -5.08 9.11 26.86
N ILE A 424 -4.62 9.17 25.61
CA ILE A 424 -3.19 9.45 25.32
C ILE A 424 -2.83 10.79 25.97
N PRO A 425 -1.76 10.85 26.80
CA PRO A 425 -1.34 12.10 27.44
C PRO A 425 -1.01 13.19 26.40
N SER A 426 -1.42 14.41 26.66
CA SER A 426 -1.18 15.52 25.73
C SER A 426 0.21 16.16 25.89
N ASP A 427 0.93 15.81 26.96
CA ASP A 427 2.25 16.31 27.32
C ASP A 427 3.37 15.29 27.06
N LEU A 428 3.14 14.37 26.13
CA LEU A 428 4.18 13.40 25.71
C LEU A 428 5.45 14.11 25.21
N PRO A 429 6.64 13.55 25.48
CA PRO A 429 7.88 14.11 24.97
C PRO A 429 7.91 14.06 23.42
N ASN A 430 8.63 15.01 22.83
CA ASN A 430 8.94 14.94 21.39
C ASN A 430 9.81 13.71 21.09
N ASP A 431 9.62 13.13 19.91
CA ASP A 431 10.36 11.98 19.39
C ASP A 431 11.85 12.28 19.16
#